data_f0fbc97662b6669164ac8b39bd2b9a0a
#
_entry.id   f0fbc97662b6669164ac8b39bd2b9a0a
#
_cell.length_a   1.000
_cell.length_b   1.000
_cell.length_c   1.000
_cell.angle_alpha   90.00
_cell.angle_beta   90.00
_cell.angle_gamma   90.00
#
_symmetry.space_group_name_H-M   'P 1'
#
loop_
_entity.id
_entity.type
_entity.pdbx_description
1 polymer ?
#
loop_
_entity_poly.entity_id
_entity_poly.type
_entity_poly.pdbx_seq_one_letter_code
_entity_poly.pdbx_strand_id
1 'polypeptide(L)'
;MKNDWSKKIANNYIKRYKKLGFSKDLALRVYTTRLLGRNKELVLHGGGNTSVKTTVKDLDGKKYEVLCVKGSGWDMADIEPPGLPAVKLKPLLSLKNKKYLSDEDMVAYQKRNLIDIKSPNPSVETFLHAFLPFKYVDHTHADAVMNITNRPGGLNFCKKIFGKKASIVPYVMPGFMLAKKINEVYSKNPSIDCLILMNHGIFTFSNDCKEAYDLMIKYVSKAEKAVKKLKSKKIKQIKKFNTKFNPHEIAPIIRGLLSENKDQKFVINYRINNHLKYFINGKSVRNYSSKGTATPDHVIR
;
A
#
# COMPACT_ATOMS: atom_id res chain seq x y z
N MET A 1 -15.91 -5.09 6.69
CA MET A 1 -15.11 -5.89 5.73
C MET A 1 -15.17 -7.36 6.10
N LYS A 2 -15.15 -8.28 5.11
CA LYS A 2 -15.15 -9.73 5.33
C LYS A 2 -13.72 -10.22 5.50
N ASN A 3 -13.53 -11.22 6.38
CA ASN A 3 -12.26 -11.92 6.54
C ASN A 3 -12.28 -13.16 5.63
N ASP A 4 -11.39 -13.20 4.65
CA ASP A 4 -11.32 -14.26 3.63
C ASP A 4 -10.20 -15.28 3.90
N TRP A 5 -9.60 -15.27 5.09
CA TRP A 5 -8.60 -16.27 5.48
C TRP A 5 -9.18 -17.67 5.48
N SER A 6 -8.45 -18.62 4.89
CA SER A 6 -8.78 -20.04 4.91
C SER A 6 -7.54 -20.87 5.24
N LYS A 7 -7.60 -21.66 6.31
CA LYS A 7 -6.51 -22.57 6.71
C LYS A 7 -6.20 -23.60 5.60
N LYS A 8 -7.23 -24.10 4.90
CA LYS A 8 -7.08 -25.04 3.78
C LYS A 8 -6.29 -24.40 2.65
N ILE A 9 -6.64 -23.18 2.27
CA ILE A 9 -5.94 -22.45 1.19
C ILE A 9 -4.52 -22.10 1.61
N ALA A 10 -4.30 -21.61 2.83
CA ALA A 10 -2.96 -21.33 3.38
C ALA A 10 -2.04 -22.57 3.28
N ASN A 11 -2.55 -23.75 3.68
CA ASN A 11 -1.82 -25.01 3.57
C ASN A 11 -1.49 -25.39 2.12
N ASN A 12 -2.38 -25.08 1.16
CA ASN A 12 -2.12 -25.32 -0.27
C ASN A 12 -0.99 -24.43 -0.77
N TYR A 13 -0.94 -23.14 -0.35
CA TYR A 13 0.18 -22.24 -0.65
C TYR A 13 1.51 -22.76 -0.08
N ILE A 14 1.50 -23.21 1.18
CA ILE A 14 2.69 -23.80 1.81
C ILE A 14 3.18 -25.02 1.01
N LYS A 15 2.28 -25.95 0.66
CA LYS A 15 2.63 -27.16 -0.12
C LYS A 15 3.18 -26.80 -1.51
N ARG A 16 2.53 -25.86 -2.21
CA ARG A 16 2.93 -25.40 -3.54
C ARG A 16 4.35 -24.81 -3.51
N TYR A 17 4.58 -23.82 -2.66
CA TYR A 17 5.84 -23.09 -2.64
C TYR A 17 6.99 -23.85 -2.00
N LYS A 18 6.71 -24.79 -1.07
CA LYS A 18 7.72 -25.72 -0.55
C LYS A 18 8.32 -26.58 -1.65
N LYS A 19 7.50 -27.06 -2.61
CA LYS A 19 7.98 -27.82 -3.79
C LYS A 19 8.91 -27.00 -4.67
N LEU A 20 8.80 -25.66 -4.65
CA LEU A 20 9.64 -24.71 -5.39
C LEU A 20 10.83 -24.19 -4.54
N GLY A 21 11.08 -24.77 -3.36
CA GLY A 21 12.21 -24.40 -2.51
C GLY A 21 11.98 -23.21 -1.59
N PHE A 22 10.77 -22.60 -1.57
CA PHE A 22 10.50 -21.46 -0.73
C PHE A 22 10.08 -21.85 0.70
N SER A 23 10.38 -20.96 1.67
CA SER A 23 10.01 -21.18 3.07
C SER A 23 8.50 -21.13 3.30
N LYS A 24 8.04 -21.78 4.38
CA LYS A 24 6.66 -21.66 4.87
C LYS A 24 6.27 -20.20 5.10
N ASP A 25 7.18 -19.41 5.66
CA ASP A 25 6.92 -18.01 5.99
C ASP A 25 6.63 -17.17 4.74
N LEU A 26 7.45 -17.34 3.69
CA LEU A 26 7.25 -16.65 2.43
C LEU A 26 5.96 -17.11 1.71
N ALA A 27 5.66 -18.42 1.76
CA ALA A 27 4.43 -18.96 1.20
C ALA A 27 3.17 -18.36 1.86
N LEU A 28 3.15 -18.25 3.18
CA LEU A 28 2.07 -17.59 3.93
C LEU A 28 2.02 -16.08 3.62
N ARG A 29 3.18 -15.42 3.47
CA ARG A 29 3.24 -14.01 3.10
C ARG A 29 2.63 -13.76 1.73
N VAL A 30 2.94 -14.57 0.72
CA VAL A 30 2.30 -14.49 -0.61
C VAL A 30 0.79 -14.65 -0.50
N TYR A 31 0.32 -15.63 0.29
CA TYR A 31 -1.11 -15.86 0.47
C TYR A 31 -1.82 -14.63 1.06
N THR A 32 -1.33 -14.10 2.18
CA THR A 32 -1.97 -12.93 2.83
C THR A 32 -1.83 -11.66 2.01
N THR A 33 -0.70 -11.47 1.31
CA THR A 33 -0.55 -10.35 0.37
C THR A 33 -1.63 -10.36 -0.71
N ARG A 34 -1.90 -11.55 -1.28
CA ARG A 34 -2.97 -11.71 -2.29
C ARG A 34 -4.37 -11.49 -1.72
N LEU A 35 -4.61 -11.89 -0.46
CA LEU A 35 -5.89 -11.59 0.20
C LEU A 35 -6.12 -10.09 0.31
N LEU A 36 -5.09 -9.33 0.69
CA LEU A 36 -5.15 -7.87 0.76
C LEU A 36 -5.29 -7.24 -0.63
N GLY A 37 -4.46 -7.63 -1.59
CA GLY A 37 -4.42 -7.05 -2.93
C GLY A 37 -5.68 -7.29 -3.77
N ARG A 38 -6.38 -8.40 -3.55
CA ARG A 38 -7.64 -8.70 -4.25
C ARG A 38 -8.82 -7.89 -3.76
N ASN A 39 -8.71 -7.26 -2.60
CA ASN A 39 -9.74 -6.39 -2.07
C ASN A 39 -9.45 -4.94 -2.47
N LYS A 40 -10.17 -4.45 -3.48
CA LYS A 40 -10.00 -3.10 -4.04
C LYS A 40 -10.33 -1.95 -3.06
N GLU A 41 -11.00 -2.25 -1.94
CA GLU A 41 -11.23 -1.26 -0.86
C GLU A 41 -10.01 -1.13 0.06
N LEU A 42 -9.04 -2.06 -0.03
CA LEU A 42 -7.80 -2.04 0.73
C LEU A 42 -6.65 -1.40 -0.06
N VAL A 43 -6.51 -1.75 -1.34
CA VAL A 43 -5.40 -1.31 -2.17
C VAL A 43 -5.72 -1.48 -3.65
N LEU A 44 -5.16 -0.62 -4.50
CA LEU A 44 -5.28 -0.68 -5.95
C LEU A 44 -3.90 -0.76 -6.61
N HIS A 45 -3.85 -1.42 -7.77
CA HIS A 45 -2.66 -1.47 -8.63
C HIS A 45 -1.38 -1.88 -7.86
N GLY A 46 -0.29 -1.17 -8.07
CA GLY A 46 0.99 -1.39 -7.39
C GLY A 46 1.09 -0.82 -5.97
N GLY A 47 -0.01 -0.29 -5.41
CA GLY A 47 -0.03 0.32 -4.09
C GLY A 47 0.07 -0.67 -2.93
N GLY A 48 0.25 -0.13 -1.73
CA GLY A 48 0.45 -0.92 -0.52
C GLY A 48 1.69 -1.83 -0.60
N ASN A 49 2.01 -2.47 0.49
CA ASN A 49 3.08 -3.46 0.53
C ASN A 49 2.99 -4.34 1.79
N THR A 50 3.69 -5.45 1.73
CA THR A 50 3.75 -6.40 2.84
C THR A 50 5.15 -6.97 2.95
N SER A 51 5.50 -7.45 4.14
CA SER A 51 6.79 -8.08 4.34
C SER A 51 6.76 -9.24 5.31
N VAL A 52 7.80 -10.06 5.25
CA VAL A 52 8.10 -11.09 6.25
C VAL A 52 9.59 -11.11 6.55
N LYS A 53 9.94 -11.17 7.84
CA LYS A 53 11.31 -11.47 8.29
C LYS A 53 11.48 -12.99 8.36
N THR A 54 12.48 -13.50 7.66
CA THR A 54 12.76 -14.94 7.57
C THR A 54 14.23 -15.17 7.29
N THR A 55 14.62 -16.43 7.05
CA THR A 55 15.99 -16.80 6.69
C THR A 55 16.01 -17.36 5.27
N VAL A 56 16.96 -16.92 4.48
CA VAL A 56 17.23 -17.50 3.15
C VAL A 56 18.72 -17.93 3.04
N LYS A 57 19.00 -18.81 2.10
CA LYS A 57 20.37 -19.16 1.70
C LYS A 57 20.72 -18.40 0.41
N ASP A 58 21.96 -17.93 0.32
CA ASP A 58 22.51 -17.47 -0.94
C ASP A 58 22.99 -18.64 -1.85
N LEU A 59 23.62 -18.30 -2.97
CA LEU A 59 24.14 -19.29 -3.92
C LEU A 59 25.23 -20.19 -3.31
N ASP A 60 25.99 -19.68 -2.34
CA ASP A 60 27.05 -20.41 -1.63
C ASP A 60 26.50 -21.24 -0.46
N GLY A 61 25.18 -21.25 -0.26
CA GLY A 61 24.51 -21.95 0.82
C GLY A 61 24.57 -21.24 2.19
N LYS A 62 25.16 -20.05 2.25
CA LYS A 62 25.25 -19.24 3.46
C LYS A 62 23.87 -18.69 3.84
N LYS A 63 23.51 -18.82 5.13
CA LYS A 63 22.22 -18.36 5.67
C LYS A 63 22.30 -16.88 6.06
N TYR A 64 21.26 -16.14 5.68
CA TYR A 64 21.06 -14.75 6.05
C TYR A 64 19.67 -14.52 6.64
N GLU A 65 19.59 -13.74 7.70
CA GLU A 65 18.33 -13.14 8.12
C GLU A 65 17.98 -12.02 7.13
N VAL A 66 16.77 -12.08 6.59
CA VAL A 66 16.30 -11.17 5.56
C VAL A 66 14.92 -10.61 5.86
N LEU A 67 14.64 -9.46 5.29
CA LEU A 67 13.30 -8.93 5.07
C LEU A 67 12.91 -9.23 3.63
N CYS A 68 11.95 -10.13 3.42
CA CYS A 68 11.27 -10.26 2.14
C CYS A 68 10.14 -9.23 2.10
N VAL A 69 10.23 -8.24 1.24
CA VAL A 69 9.29 -7.12 1.16
C VAL A 69 8.81 -6.94 -0.28
N LYS A 70 7.55 -6.53 -0.48
CA LYS A 70 7.00 -6.32 -1.83
C LYS A 70 7.90 -5.40 -2.67
N GLY A 71 8.21 -5.84 -3.87
CA GLY A 71 8.94 -5.07 -4.87
C GLY A 71 8.11 -3.92 -5.41
N SER A 72 8.79 -2.82 -5.77
CA SER A 72 8.16 -1.66 -6.41
C SER A 72 7.51 -2.08 -7.73
N GLY A 73 6.30 -1.58 -7.99
CA GLY A 73 5.54 -1.84 -9.21
C GLY A 73 4.80 -3.19 -9.26
N TRP A 74 5.03 -4.12 -8.34
CA TRP A 74 4.28 -5.37 -8.26
C TRP A 74 2.87 -5.14 -7.70
N ASP A 75 1.87 -5.76 -8.32
CA ASP A 75 0.51 -5.79 -7.76
C ASP A 75 0.42 -6.85 -6.65
N MET A 76 -0.20 -6.49 -5.53
CA MET A 76 -0.42 -7.42 -4.43
C MET A 76 -1.42 -8.53 -4.78
N ALA A 77 -2.33 -8.28 -5.73
CA ALA A 77 -3.43 -9.20 -6.06
C ALA A 77 -2.95 -10.54 -6.65
N ASP A 78 -1.84 -10.53 -7.36
CA ASP A 78 -1.28 -11.69 -8.07
C ASP A 78 0.20 -11.96 -7.78
N ILE A 79 0.76 -11.28 -6.78
CA ILE A 79 2.16 -11.40 -6.39
C ILE A 79 2.62 -12.86 -6.24
N GLU A 80 3.81 -13.16 -6.72
CA GLU A 80 4.51 -14.43 -6.56
C GLU A 80 5.78 -14.23 -5.71
N PRO A 81 6.44 -15.29 -5.20
CA PRO A 81 7.65 -15.14 -4.40
C PRO A 81 8.74 -14.22 -4.98
N PRO A 82 9.02 -14.21 -6.31
CA PRO A 82 9.98 -13.28 -6.89
C PRO A 82 9.60 -11.79 -6.72
N GLY A 83 8.31 -11.49 -6.55
CA GLY A 83 7.82 -10.15 -6.26
C GLY A 83 8.08 -9.67 -4.81
N LEU A 84 8.69 -10.52 -3.98
CA LEU A 84 9.07 -10.24 -2.60
C LEU A 84 10.60 -10.35 -2.43
N PRO A 85 11.38 -9.39 -3.02
CA PRO A 85 12.84 -9.39 -2.92
C PRO A 85 13.33 -9.51 -1.48
N ALA A 86 14.36 -10.33 -1.27
CA ALA A 86 14.99 -10.57 0.02
C ALA A 86 16.15 -9.59 0.24
N VAL A 87 16.01 -8.70 1.21
CA VAL A 87 17.03 -7.72 1.62
C VAL A 87 17.65 -8.18 2.95
N LYS A 88 18.97 -8.18 3.07
CA LYS A 88 19.68 -8.52 4.33
C LYS A 88 19.22 -7.62 5.46
N LEU A 89 18.70 -8.21 6.54
CA LEU A 89 18.04 -7.48 7.62
C LEU A 89 19.05 -6.69 8.47
N LYS A 90 20.18 -7.29 8.83
CA LYS A 90 21.19 -6.66 9.69
C LYS A 90 21.69 -5.31 9.14
N PRO A 91 22.05 -5.16 7.84
CA PRO A 91 22.40 -3.87 7.27
C PRO A 91 21.27 -2.84 7.36
N LEU A 92 20.01 -3.23 7.12
CA LEU A 92 18.89 -2.30 7.26
C LEU A 92 18.77 -1.77 8.69
N LEU A 93 18.89 -2.65 9.68
CA LEU A 93 18.79 -2.29 11.09
C LEU A 93 19.97 -1.42 11.57
N SER A 94 21.17 -1.55 10.99
CA SER A 94 22.32 -0.72 11.36
C SER A 94 22.10 0.77 11.07
N LEU A 95 21.20 1.11 10.13
CA LEU A 95 20.85 2.50 9.83
C LEU A 95 19.76 3.08 10.75
N LYS A 96 19.26 2.32 11.72
CA LYS A 96 18.20 2.76 12.62
C LYS A 96 18.52 4.08 13.34
N ASN A 97 19.79 4.29 13.69
CA ASN A 97 20.26 5.51 14.38
C ASN A 97 20.73 6.61 13.41
N LYS A 98 20.83 6.37 12.10
CA LYS A 98 21.22 7.39 11.14
C LYS A 98 20.18 8.52 11.13
N LYS A 99 20.64 9.77 11.11
CA LYS A 99 19.75 10.95 11.18
C LYS A 99 18.94 11.14 9.90
N TYR A 100 19.57 10.98 8.75
CA TYR A 100 18.98 11.23 7.44
C TYR A 100 19.58 10.29 6.38
N LEU A 101 18.82 9.99 5.36
CA LEU A 101 19.24 9.30 4.14
C LEU A 101 18.43 9.87 2.97
N SER A 102 19.10 10.22 1.86
CA SER A 102 18.42 10.63 0.64
C SER A 102 17.65 9.45 0.01
N ASP A 103 16.70 9.73 -0.86
CA ASP A 103 15.96 8.66 -1.54
C ASP A 103 16.87 7.85 -2.46
N GLU A 104 17.82 8.50 -3.15
CA GLU A 104 18.82 7.87 -4.00
C GLU A 104 19.72 6.93 -3.19
N ASP A 105 20.26 7.41 -2.07
CA ASP A 105 21.10 6.60 -1.19
C ASP A 105 20.31 5.45 -0.56
N MET A 106 19.05 5.69 -0.21
CA MET A 106 18.15 4.68 0.34
C MET A 106 17.93 3.54 -0.66
N VAL A 107 17.60 3.85 -1.90
CA VAL A 107 17.42 2.87 -2.98
C VAL A 107 18.72 2.13 -3.27
N ALA A 108 19.84 2.85 -3.39
CA ALA A 108 21.16 2.24 -3.63
C ALA A 108 21.56 1.31 -2.49
N TYR A 109 21.30 1.70 -1.24
CA TYR A 109 21.60 0.87 -0.07
C TYR A 109 20.76 -0.40 -0.02
N GLN A 110 19.46 -0.31 -0.33
CA GLN A 110 18.58 -1.47 -0.42
C GLN A 110 19.06 -2.44 -1.52
N LYS A 111 19.36 -1.94 -2.72
CA LYS A 111 19.86 -2.75 -3.85
C LYS A 111 21.16 -3.48 -3.51
N ARG A 112 22.12 -2.81 -2.90
CA ARG A 112 23.41 -3.40 -2.50
C ARG A 112 23.25 -4.53 -1.49
N ASN A 113 22.16 -4.55 -0.73
CA ASN A 113 21.88 -5.55 0.30
C ASN A 113 20.87 -6.61 -0.13
N LEU A 114 20.47 -6.67 -1.40
CA LEU A 114 19.69 -7.78 -1.95
C LEU A 114 20.48 -9.08 -1.87
N ILE A 115 19.79 -10.19 -1.64
CA ILE A 115 20.37 -11.54 -1.77
C ILE A 115 20.60 -11.87 -3.25
N ASP A 116 19.63 -11.55 -4.10
CA ASP A 116 19.73 -11.66 -5.56
C ASP A 116 19.57 -10.26 -6.17
N ILE A 117 20.64 -9.76 -6.78
CA ILE A 117 20.70 -8.42 -7.39
C ILE A 117 19.76 -8.27 -8.62
N LYS A 118 19.29 -9.39 -9.19
CA LYS A 118 18.31 -9.41 -10.29
C LYS A 118 16.88 -9.22 -9.80
N SER A 119 16.66 -9.30 -8.50
CA SER A 119 15.34 -9.07 -7.90
C SER A 119 14.84 -7.65 -8.19
N PRO A 120 13.51 -7.44 -8.23
CA PRO A 120 12.94 -6.11 -8.35
C PRO A 120 13.40 -5.20 -7.20
N ASN A 121 13.36 -3.89 -7.43
CA ASN A 121 13.66 -2.92 -6.38
C ASN A 121 12.71 -3.11 -5.19
N PRO A 122 13.22 -3.21 -3.95
CA PRO A 122 12.36 -3.25 -2.77
C PRO A 122 11.51 -1.98 -2.65
N SER A 123 10.36 -2.07 -1.98
CA SER A 123 9.52 -0.92 -1.69
C SER A 123 10.31 0.23 -1.04
N VAL A 124 9.93 1.47 -1.33
CA VAL A 124 10.47 2.67 -0.64
C VAL A 124 10.26 2.63 0.88
N GLU A 125 9.31 1.82 1.36
CA GLU A 125 9.00 1.65 2.78
C GLU A 125 9.74 0.49 3.44
N THR A 126 10.71 -0.12 2.76
CA THR A 126 11.52 -1.24 3.27
C THR A 126 12.10 -0.99 4.66
N PHE A 127 12.63 0.21 4.91
CA PHE A 127 13.17 0.56 6.24
C PHE A 127 12.11 0.61 7.33
N LEU A 128 10.90 1.06 7.00
CA LEU A 128 9.77 1.05 7.93
C LEU A 128 9.44 -0.38 8.36
N HIS A 129 9.33 -1.30 7.40
CA HIS A 129 9.11 -2.72 7.67
C HIS A 129 10.25 -3.35 8.46
N ALA A 130 11.51 -2.95 8.19
CA ALA A 130 12.68 -3.45 8.91
C ALA A 130 12.68 -3.00 10.38
N PHE A 131 12.35 -1.72 10.65
CA PHE A 131 12.45 -1.12 11.98
C PHE A 131 11.36 -1.59 12.96
N LEU A 132 10.19 -2.00 12.46
CA LEU A 132 9.18 -2.66 13.29
C LEU A 132 9.68 -4.07 13.67
N PRO A 133 9.65 -4.47 14.95
CA PRO A 133 10.27 -5.72 15.41
C PRO A 133 9.43 -6.98 15.15
N PHE A 134 8.41 -6.88 14.32
CA PHE A 134 7.50 -7.99 14.04
C PHE A 134 7.89 -8.75 12.78
N LYS A 135 7.55 -10.03 12.76
CA LYS A 135 7.84 -10.94 11.66
C LYS A 135 7.05 -10.58 10.40
N TYR A 136 5.76 -10.30 10.53
CA TYR A 136 4.85 -9.94 9.45
C TYR A 136 4.37 -8.50 9.62
N VAL A 137 4.46 -7.72 8.55
CA VAL A 137 4.00 -6.34 8.50
C VAL A 137 3.17 -6.15 7.25
N ASP A 138 1.96 -5.65 7.40
CA ASP A 138 0.99 -5.36 6.35
C ASP A 138 0.75 -3.86 6.24
N HIS A 139 0.72 -3.34 5.02
CA HIS A 139 0.39 -1.95 4.73
C HIS A 139 -0.61 -1.86 3.57
N THR A 140 -1.66 -1.07 3.77
CA THR A 140 -2.67 -0.79 2.75
C THR A 140 -3.09 0.68 2.78
N HIS A 141 -3.63 1.13 1.65
CA HIS A 141 -4.22 2.46 1.50
C HIS A 141 -5.76 2.41 1.60
N ALA A 142 -6.28 1.65 2.56
CA ALA A 142 -7.69 1.32 2.70
C ALA A 142 -8.61 2.56 2.62
N ASP A 143 -9.58 2.54 1.70
CA ASP A 143 -10.49 3.66 1.40
C ASP A 143 -11.18 4.23 2.64
N ALA A 144 -11.64 3.34 3.53
CA ALA A 144 -12.31 3.76 4.76
C ALA A 144 -11.37 4.51 5.72
N VAL A 145 -10.09 4.10 5.79
CA VAL A 145 -9.06 4.78 6.60
C VAL A 145 -8.72 6.13 5.97
N MET A 146 -8.51 6.15 4.64
CA MET A 146 -8.22 7.40 3.91
C MET A 146 -9.36 8.40 4.03
N ASN A 147 -10.62 7.95 3.98
CA ASN A 147 -11.78 8.81 4.20
C ASN A 147 -11.73 9.52 5.55
N ILE A 148 -11.22 8.85 6.59
CA ILE A 148 -11.11 9.41 7.93
C ILE A 148 -9.89 10.33 8.04
N THR A 149 -8.74 9.91 7.54
CA THR A 149 -7.48 10.64 7.70
C THR A 149 -7.39 11.90 6.84
N ASN A 150 -8.03 11.90 5.65
CA ASN A 150 -7.99 13.03 4.70
C ASN A 150 -8.98 14.16 5.03
N ARG A 151 -9.80 14.01 6.07
CA ARG A 151 -10.82 15.00 6.41
C ARG A 151 -10.34 16.02 7.45
N PRO A 152 -10.89 17.23 7.49
CA PRO A 152 -10.69 18.15 8.60
C PRO A 152 -11.02 17.48 9.94
N GLY A 153 -10.15 17.63 10.94
CA GLY A 153 -10.34 16.99 12.26
C GLY A 153 -10.08 15.48 12.28
N GLY A 154 -9.55 14.90 11.20
CA GLY A 154 -9.27 13.46 11.04
C GLY A 154 -8.43 12.88 12.17
N LEU A 155 -7.42 13.60 12.67
CA LEU A 155 -6.58 13.17 13.80
C LEU A 155 -7.41 12.84 15.05
N ASN A 156 -8.29 13.76 15.46
CA ASN A 156 -9.14 13.55 16.64
C ASN A 156 -10.18 12.45 16.40
N PHE A 157 -10.64 12.33 15.16
CA PHE A 157 -11.58 11.28 14.78
C PHE A 157 -10.92 9.90 14.82
N CYS A 158 -9.69 9.77 14.32
CA CYS A 158 -8.88 8.54 14.42
C CYS A 158 -8.69 8.11 15.89
N LYS A 159 -8.33 9.02 16.79
CA LYS A 159 -8.17 8.71 18.23
C LYS A 159 -9.44 8.08 18.83
N LYS A 160 -10.62 8.58 18.46
CA LYS A 160 -11.93 8.05 18.93
C LYS A 160 -12.23 6.65 18.37
N ILE A 161 -11.83 6.36 17.13
CA ILE A 161 -12.19 5.11 16.42
C ILE A 161 -11.26 3.96 16.78
N PHE A 162 -9.93 4.19 16.70
CA PHE A 162 -8.98 3.09 16.70
C PHE A 162 -8.57 2.63 18.11
N GLY A 163 -8.66 3.51 19.11
CA GLY A 163 -8.36 3.18 20.50
C GLY A 163 -6.87 3.07 20.81
N LYS A 164 -6.54 2.58 22.01
CA LYS A 164 -5.17 2.64 22.59
C LYS A 164 -4.15 1.71 21.91
N LYS A 165 -4.61 0.65 21.23
CA LYS A 165 -3.74 -0.30 20.50
C LYS A 165 -3.29 0.19 19.12
N ALA A 166 -3.81 1.34 18.66
CA ALA A 166 -3.39 1.99 17.44
C ALA A 166 -2.72 3.33 17.76
N SER A 167 -1.55 3.58 17.21
CA SER A 167 -0.92 4.90 17.24
C SER A 167 -1.16 5.64 15.93
N ILE A 168 -1.36 6.95 16.03
CA ILE A 168 -1.63 7.81 14.88
C ILE A 168 -0.37 8.60 14.59
N VAL A 169 0.11 8.52 13.36
CA VAL A 169 1.33 9.18 12.89
C VAL A 169 0.92 10.36 12.02
N PRO A 170 1.38 11.59 12.30
CA PRO A 170 1.22 12.72 11.39
C PRO A 170 1.78 12.40 10.00
N TYR A 171 1.32 13.12 8.97
CA TYR A 171 1.84 12.92 7.63
C TYR A 171 3.36 13.18 7.58
N VAL A 172 4.06 12.21 7.07
CA VAL A 172 5.48 12.28 6.71
C VAL A 172 5.61 11.65 5.33
N MET A 173 6.37 12.27 4.44
CA MET A 173 6.62 11.73 3.10
C MET A 173 7.16 10.28 3.21
N PRO A 174 6.64 9.33 2.43
CA PRO A 174 7.18 7.98 2.36
C PRO A 174 8.68 7.97 2.08
N GLY A 175 9.42 7.10 2.78
CA GLY A 175 10.87 7.00 2.68
C GLY A 175 11.53 6.84 4.04
N PHE A 176 12.84 7.15 4.13
CA PHE A 176 13.61 6.92 5.34
C PHE A 176 13.11 7.71 6.55
N MET A 177 12.67 8.96 6.36
CA MET A 177 12.18 9.80 7.46
C MET A 177 10.87 9.28 8.06
N LEU A 178 9.99 8.70 7.24
CA LEU A 178 8.79 8.01 7.73
C LEU A 178 9.17 6.79 8.58
N ALA A 179 10.14 5.99 8.14
CA ALA A 179 10.63 4.85 8.91
C ALA A 179 11.20 5.27 10.28
N LYS A 180 11.94 6.37 10.32
CA LYS A 180 12.43 6.98 11.57
C LYS A 180 11.29 7.39 12.49
N LYS A 181 10.29 8.10 11.95
CA LYS A 181 9.12 8.56 12.72
C LYS A 181 8.34 7.39 13.30
N ILE A 182 8.15 6.34 12.54
CA ILE A 182 7.45 5.13 13.01
C ILE A 182 8.24 4.42 14.11
N ASN A 183 9.57 4.31 13.95
CA ASN A 183 10.41 3.75 14.99
C ASN A 183 10.30 4.54 16.32
N GLU A 184 10.29 5.88 16.23
CA GLU A 184 10.09 6.74 17.41
C GLU A 184 8.73 6.49 18.07
N VAL A 185 7.66 6.47 17.27
CA VAL A 185 6.29 6.26 17.78
C VAL A 185 6.14 4.87 18.41
N TYR A 186 6.68 3.83 17.76
CA TYR A 186 6.65 2.47 18.28
C TYR A 186 7.46 2.33 19.59
N SER A 187 8.65 2.94 19.66
CA SER A 187 9.50 2.89 20.86
C SER A 187 8.84 3.55 22.08
N LYS A 188 8.01 4.58 21.86
CA LYS A 188 7.23 5.23 22.92
C LYS A 188 6.01 4.40 23.38
N ASN A 189 5.48 3.56 22.50
CA ASN A 189 4.33 2.72 22.80
C ASN A 189 4.46 1.34 22.13
N PRO A 190 5.26 0.42 22.68
CA PRO A 190 5.51 -0.90 22.07
C PRO A 190 4.32 -1.87 22.18
N SER A 191 3.25 -1.49 22.87
CA SER A 191 2.05 -2.33 23.01
C SER A 191 1.06 -2.24 21.85
N ILE A 192 1.35 -1.41 20.84
CA ILE A 192 0.48 -1.24 19.68
C ILE A 192 0.63 -2.39 18.67
N ASP A 193 -0.45 -2.65 17.96
CA ASP A 193 -0.54 -3.63 16.87
C ASP A 193 -0.96 -2.99 15.53
N CYS A 194 -1.12 -1.65 15.53
CA CYS A 194 -1.57 -0.87 14.40
C CYS A 194 -0.96 0.54 14.39
N LEU A 195 -0.68 1.04 13.19
CA LEU A 195 -0.32 2.44 12.94
C LEU A 195 -1.27 3.03 11.88
N ILE A 196 -1.87 4.15 12.20
CA ILE A 196 -2.67 4.95 11.25
C ILE A 196 -1.81 6.14 10.82
N LEU A 197 -1.47 6.17 9.55
CA LEU A 197 -0.70 7.27 8.95
C LEU A 197 -1.66 8.27 8.34
N MET A 198 -1.63 9.50 8.84
CA MET A 198 -2.48 10.59 8.32
C MET A 198 -2.18 10.82 6.83
N ASN A 199 -3.23 10.89 6.01
CA ASN A 199 -3.14 11.12 4.55
C ASN A 199 -2.30 10.08 3.78
N HIS A 200 -2.11 8.87 4.34
CA HIS A 200 -1.28 7.85 3.71
C HIS A 200 -1.90 6.45 3.76
N GLY A 201 -2.23 5.91 4.93
CA GLY A 201 -2.78 4.56 5.03
C GLY A 201 -2.71 3.95 6.43
N ILE A 202 -2.64 2.63 6.47
CA ILE A 202 -2.64 1.84 7.70
C ILE A 202 -1.58 0.75 7.65
N PHE A 203 -0.90 0.52 8.78
CA PHE A 203 -0.02 -0.63 9.03
C PHE A 203 -0.57 -1.50 10.14
N THR A 204 -0.50 -2.80 9.97
CA THR A 204 -0.72 -3.80 11.02
C THR A 204 0.41 -4.80 11.03
N PHE A 205 0.70 -5.37 12.20
CA PHE A 205 1.87 -6.23 12.35
C PHE A 205 1.70 -7.23 13.47
N SER A 206 2.29 -8.41 13.28
CA SER A 206 2.35 -9.49 14.26
C SER A 206 3.50 -10.45 13.97
N ASN A 207 3.82 -11.32 14.92
CA ASN A 207 4.70 -12.46 14.69
C ASN A 207 3.98 -13.66 14.03
N ASP A 208 2.67 -13.62 13.96
CA ASP A 208 1.84 -14.57 13.22
C ASP A 208 1.22 -13.94 11.98
N CYS A 209 1.29 -14.66 10.84
CA CYS A 209 0.85 -14.17 9.54
C CYS A 209 -0.67 -13.92 9.48
N LYS A 210 -1.44 -14.84 10.08
CA LYS A 210 -2.90 -14.73 10.14
C LYS A 210 -3.31 -13.56 11.01
N GLU A 211 -2.66 -13.41 12.16
CA GLU A 211 -2.95 -12.33 13.10
C GLU A 211 -2.70 -10.96 12.48
N ALA A 212 -1.57 -10.76 11.75
CA ALA A 212 -1.30 -9.50 11.06
C ALA A 212 -2.44 -9.15 10.06
N TYR A 213 -2.89 -10.13 9.27
CA TYR A 213 -4.02 -9.99 8.37
C TYR A 213 -5.35 -9.71 9.10
N ASP A 214 -5.65 -10.46 10.15
CA ASP A 214 -6.88 -10.29 10.96
C ASP A 214 -6.95 -8.88 11.58
N LEU A 215 -5.81 -8.35 12.03
CA LEU A 215 -5.69 -6.98 12.52
C LEU A 215 -6.03 -5.95 11.44
N MET A 216 -5.54 -6.13 10.20
CA MET A 216 -5.89 -5.26 9.08
C MET A 216 -7.40 -5.24 8.87
N ILE A 217 -8.04 -6.41 8.75
CA ILE A 217 -9.48 -6.53 8.57
C ILE A 217 -10.25 -5.89 9.74
N LYS A 218 -9.81 -6.13 10.97
CA LYS A 218 -10.41 -5.56 12.20
C LYS A 218 -10.38 -4.03 12.20
N TYR A 219 -9.23 -3.43 11.93
CA TYR A 219 -9.08 -1.98 11.98
C TYR A 219 -9.78 -1.29 10.82
N VAL A 220 -9.69 -1.83 9.61
CA VAL A 220 -10.42 -1.29 8.47
C VAL A 220 -11.93 -1.43 8.67
N SER A 221 -12.42 -2.55 9.21
CA SER A 221 -13.85 -2.69 9.56
C SER A 221 -14.34 -1.67 10.60
N LYS A 222 -13.47 -1.26 11.55
CA LYS A 222 -13.79 -0.15 12.47
C LYS A 222 -13.94 1.17 11.72
N ALA A 223 -13.03 1.44 10.78
CA ALA A 223 -13.10 2.62 9.93
C ALA A 223 -14.37 2.63 9.08
N GLU A 224 -14.71 1.51 8.41
CA GLU A 224 -15.94 1.38 7.62
C GLU A 224 -17.20 1.67 8.45
N LYS A 225 -17.29 1.07 9.66
CA LYS A 225 -18.41 1.32 10.57
C LYS A 225 -18.54 2.79 10.96
N ALA A 226 -17.39 3.47 11.16
CA ALA A 226 -17.37 4.87 11.49
C ALA A 226 -17.77 5.74 10.29
N VAL A 227 -17.24 5.46 9.09
CA VAL A 227 -17.60 6.17 7.86
C VAL A 227 -19.09 6.04 7.54
N LYS A 228 -19.68 4.84 7.69
CA LYS A 228 -21.15 4.62 7.48
C LYS A 228 -22.03 5.49 8.38
N LYS A 229 -21.54 5.88 9.55
CA LYS A 229 -22.29 6.78 10.48
C LYS A 229 -22.15 8.26 10.12
N LEU A 230 -21.26 8.60 9.20
CA LEU A 230 -21.06 9.98 8.78
C LEU A 230 -22.18 10.41 7.81
N LYS A 231 -22.73 11.60 8.04
CA LYS A 231 -23.64 12.22 7.07
C LYS A 231 -22.84 12.64 5.84
N SER A 232 -23.09 12.01 4.69
CA SER A 232 -22.49 12.44 3.44
C SER A 232 -23.17 13.71 2.94
N LYS A 233 -22.39 14.74 2.61
CA LYS A 233 -22.91 15.90 1.85
C LYS A 233 -23.00 15.50 0.39
N LYS A 234 -24.22 15.53 -0.17
CA LYS A 234 -24.40 15.32 -1.62
C LYS A 234 -23.71 16.44 -2.40
N ILE A 235 -23.00 16.07 -3.46
CA ILE A 235 -22.43 17.06 -4.39
C ILE A 235 -23.59 17.75 -5.09
N LYS A 236 -23.69 19.09 -4.94
CA LYS A 236 -24.69 19.88 -5.68
C LYS A 236 -24.37 19.77 -7.17
N GLN A 237 -25.32 19.26 -7.96
CA GLN A 237 -25.15 19.08 -9.40
C GLN A 237 -25.41 20.40 -10.13
N ILE A 238 -24.70 20.64 -11.23
CA ILE A 238 -25.09 21.62 -12.25
C ILE A 238 -26.29 21.06 -13.01
N LYS A 239 -27.14 21.95 -13.54
CA LYS A 239 -28.20 21.55 -14.48
C LYS A 239 -27.54 20.83 -15.66
N LYS A 240 -28.17 19.73 -16.14
CA LYS A 240 -27.65 18.92 -17.24
C LYS A 240 -27.17 19.81 -18.39
N PHE A 241 -25.89 19.78 -18.72
CA PHE A 241 -25.42 20.23 -20.01
C PHE A 241 -25.84 19.19 -21.05
N ASN A 242 -26.64 19.61 -22.01
CA ASN A 242 -26.93 18.81 -23.19
C ASN A 242 -25.75 18.97 -24.17
N THR A 243 -24.58 18.48 -23.78
CA THR A 243 -23.44 18.41 -24.72
C THR A 243 -23.65 17.21 -25.60
N LYS A 244 -23.82 17.45 -26.90
CA LYS A 244 -23.73 16.43 -27.94
C LYS A 244 -22.25 16.00 -28.13
N PHE A 245 -21.59 15.62 -27.06
CA PHE A 245 -20.20 15.20 -27.12
C PHE A 245 -20.14 13.75 -27.59
N ASN A 246 -19.51 13.57 -28.75
CA ASN A 246 -19.24 12.22 -29.28
C ASN A 246 -17.75 11.92 -29.09
N PRO A 247 -17.41 10.92 -28.22
CA PRO A 247 -16.02 10.53 -28.01
C PRO A 247 -15.29 10.12 -29.29
N HIS A 248 -16.00 9.56 -30.28
CA HIS A 248 -15.40 9.13 -31.54
C HIS A 248 -14.95 10.30 -32.41
N GLU A 249 -15.53 11.49 -32.28
CA GLU A 249 -15.13 12.69 -33.01
C GLU A 249 -13.91 13.36 -32.40
N ILE A 250 -13.77 13.30 -31.04
CA ILE A 250 -12.69 13.99 -30.33
C ILE A 250 -11.46 13.10 -30.14
N ALA A 251 -11.63 11.78 -30.04
CA ALA A 251 -10.50 10.87 -29.85
C ALA A 251 -9.42 10.99 -30.96
N PRO A 252 -9.74 11.10 -32.26
CA PRO A 252 -8.72 11.30 -33.29
C PRO A 252 -7.95 12.61 -33.11
N ILE A 253 -8.62 13.70 -32.75
CA ILE A 253 -8.01 15.02 -32.52
C ILE A 253 -7.00 14.93 -31.34
N ILE A 254 -7.42 14.40 -30.23
CA ILE A 254 -6.54 14.23 -29.06
C ILE A 254 -5.36 13.29 -29.38
N ARG A 255 -5.59 12.22 -30.13
CA ARG A 255 -4.51 11.33 -30.56
C ARG A 255 -3.50 12.06 -31.46
N GLY A 256 -3.98 12.87 -32.42
CA GLY A 256 -3.13 13.68 -33.26
C GLY A 256 -2.23 14.59 -32.45
N LEU A 257 -2.81 15.40 -31.55
CA LEU A 257 -2.07 16.32 -30.69
C LEU A 257 -1.03 15.61 -29.78
N LEU A 258 -1.37 14.45 -29.26
CA LEU A 258 -0.45 13.68 -28.41
C LEU A 258 0.69 13.02 -29.20
N SER A 259 0.45 12.69 -30.47
CA SER A 259 1.42 12.07 -31.39
C SER A 259 2.25 13.06 -32.17
N GLU A 260 1.96 14.36 -32.05
CA GLU A 260 2.70 15.42 -32.73
C GLU A 260 4.17 15.40 -32.26
N ASN A 261 5.08 15.29 -33.24
CA ASN A 261 6.53 15.21 -33.02
C ASN A 261 7.02 13.98 -32.28
N LYS A 262 6.25 12.86 -32.24
CA LYS A 262 6.65 11.61 -31.61
C LYS A 262 6.38 10.42 -32.52
N ASP A 263 7.33 9.47 -32.56
CA ASP A 263 7.12 8.16 -33.22
C ASP A 263 6.13 7.25 -32.48
N GLN A 264 5.63 7.70 -31.34
CA GLN A 264 4.70 6.93 -30.51
C GLN A 264 3.25 7.15 -30.97
N LYS A 265 2.55 6.03 -31.17
CA LYS A 265 1.10 6.01 -31.45
C LYS A 265 0.34 5.75 -30.16
N PHE A 266 -0.61 6.63 -29.83
CA PHE A 266 -1.44 6.49 -28.63
C PHE A 266 -2.78 5.84 -28.95
N VAL A 267 -3.29 5.05 -28.00
CA VAL A 267 -4.68 4.53 -28.00
C VAL A 267 -5.45 5.26 -26.91
N ILE A 268 -6.61 5.82 -27.27
CA ILE A 268 -7.49 6.49 -26.31
C ILE A 268 -8.55 5.51 -25.85
N ASN A 269 -8.63 5.31 -24.51
CA ASN A 269 -9.68 4.56 -23.88
C ASN A 269 -10.65 5.52 -23.17
N TYR A 270 -11.89 5.53 -23.62
CA TYR A 270 -12.95 6.33 -23.03
C TYR A 270 -13.73 5.53 -21.98
N ARG A 271 -13.80 6.05 -20.77
CA ARG A 271 -14.54 5.42 -19.66
C ARG A 271 -15.55 6.41 -19.09
N ILE A 272 -16.80 5.97 -18.98
CA ILE A 272 -17.88 6.74 -18.35
C ILE A 272 -18.82 5.82 -17.58
N ASN A 273 -19.26 6.28 -16.42
CA ASN A 273 -20.30 5.64 -15.61
C ASN A 273 -21.07 6.69 -14.80
N ASN A 274 -22.11 6.31 -14.09
CA ASN A 274 -22.94 7.23 -13.33
C ASN A 274 -22.17 7.94 -12.19
N HIS A 275 -21.19 7.28 -11.57
CA HIS A 275 -20.37 7.90 -10.51
C HIS A 275 -19.47 8.99 -11.08
N LEU A 276 -18.82 8.72 -12.23
CA LEU A 276 -18.02 9.72 -12.95
C LEU A 276 -18.88 10.91 -13.37
N LYS A 277 -20.07 10.64 -13.98
CA LYS A 277 -21.02 11.72 -14.34
C LYS A 277 -21.42 12.55 -13.13
N TYR A 278 -21.71 11.90 -11.99
CA TYR A 278 -22.06 12.58 -10.76
C TYR A 278 -20.90 13.46 -10.24
N PHE A 279 -19.67 12.97 -10.32
CA PHE A 279 -18.48 13.71 -9.89
C PHE A 279 -18.20 14.92 -10.80
N ILE A 280 -18.12 14.72 -12.12
CA ILE A 280 -17.76 15.80 -13.07
C ILE A 280 -18.85 16.87 -13.20
N ASN A 281 -20.12 16.52 -12.98
CA ASN A 281 -21.23 17.46 -13.02
C ASN A 281 -21.47 18.23 -11.70
N GLY A 282 -20.58 18.10 -10.74
CA GLY A 282 -20.68 18.84 -9.48
C GLY A 282 -20.34 20.32 -9.63
N LYS A 283 -21.13 21.22 -9.05
CA LYS A 283 -20.92 22.69 -9.13
C LYS A 283 -19.52 23.16 -8.71
N SER A 284 -18.86 22.40 -7.83
CA SER A 284 -17.53 22.74 -7.30
C SER A 284 -16.46 21.78 -7.82
N VAL A 285 -16.64 21.17 -9.02
CA VAL A 285 -15.72 20.18 -9.57
C VAL A 285 -14.27 20.67 -9.61
N ARG A 286 -14.02 21.91 -10.03
CA ARG A 286 -12.67 22.49 -10.05
C ARG A 286 -12.01 22.50 -8.66
N ASN A 287 -12.77 22.77 -7.60
CA ASN A 287 -12.25 22.85 -6.24
C ASN A 287 -11.84 21.46 -5.73
N TYR A 288 -12.69 20.44 -5.85
CA TYR A 288 -12.37 19.12 -5.28
C TYR A 288 -11.48 18.28 -6.20
N SER A 289 -11.51 18.48 -7.53
CA SER A 289 -10.60 17.79 -8.45
C SER A 289 -9.15 18.29 -8.38
N SER A 290 -8.93 19.54 -7.95
CA SER A 290 -7.58 20.10 -7.80
C SER A 290 -6.89 19.74 -6.48
N LYS A 291 -7.55 19.00 -5.57
CA LYS A 291 -6.99 18.62 -4.27
C LYS A 291 -6.09 17.38 -4.30
N GLY A 292 -5.80 16.84 -5.47
CA GLY A 292 -5.05 15.61 -5.62
C GLY A 292 -5.90 14.36 -5.51
N THR A 293 -5.24 13.21 -5.44
CA THR A 293 -5.88 11.90 -5.39
C THR A 293 -6.37 11.54 -3.99
N ALA A 294 -7.41 10.70 -3.91
CA ALA A 294 -7.97 10.26 -2.63
C ALA A 294 -7.04 9.29 -1.88
N THR A 295 -6.29 8.48 -2.62
CA THR A 295 -5.32 7.53 -2.08
C THR A 295 -4.01 7.61 -2.87
N PRO A 296 -2.86 7.22 -2.29
CA PRO A 296 -1.58 7.14 -3.00
C PRO A 296 -1.61 6.21 -4.22
N ASP A 297 -2.47 5.19 -4.24
CA ASP A 297 -2.57 4.20 -5.32
C ASP A 297 -2.82 4.82 -6.70
N HIS A 298 -3.50 5.98 -6.75
CA HIS A 298 -3.84 6.64 -8.00
C HIS A 298 -2.65 7.36 -8.68
N VAL A 299 -1.50 7.48 -8.00
CA VAL A 299 -0.27 8.08 -8.53
C VAL A 299 0.89 7.10 -8.64
N ILE A 300 0.73 5.87 -8.15
CA ILE A 300 1.71 4.79 -8.27
C ILE A 300 1.58 4.18 -9.68
N ARG A 301 2.69 4.10 -10.41
CA ARG A 301 2.79 3.59 -11.78
C ARG A 301 3.81 2.47 -11.87
#